data_3fd09ae87690efb2f8b340916d5f45f3
#
_entry.id   3fd09ae87690efb2f8b340916d5f45f3
#
_cell.length_a   1.000
_cell.length_b   1.000
_cell.length_c   1.000
_cell.angle_alpha   90.00
_cell.angle_beta   90.00
_cell.angle_gamma   90.00
#
_symmetry.space_group_name_H-M   'P 1'
#
loop_
_entity.id
_entity.type
_entity.pdbx_description
1 polymer ?
#
loop_
_entity_poly.entity_id
_entity_poly.type
_entity_poly.pdbx_seq_one_letter_code
_entity_poly.pdbx_strand_id
1 'polypeptide(L)'
;MLSVLRQYNLPLHFPKDVLLEARAIGTTVQPGELDGRVDCRRQQVVTIDPDDAKDFDDAICLQRVPSGEWKLWVHIADVSHYVKPGTALDSEARRRGNSTYLVDRVIPMLPEALSNELC
;
A
#
# COMPACT_ATOMS: atom_id res chain seq x y z
N MET A 1 11.21 -23.62 5.20
CA MET A 1 10.98 -22.25 4.71
C MET A 1 11.92 -21.83 3.58
N LEU A 2 13.26 -21.84 3.75
CA LEU A 2 14.23 -21.48 2.69
C LEU A 2 14.09 -22.31 1.41
N SER A 3 13.66 -23.56 1.50
CA SER A 3 13.42 -24.42 0.33
C SER A 3 12.25 -23.90 -0.53
N VAL A 4 11.17 -23.44 0.10
CA VAL A 4 10.01 -22.87 -0.60
C VAL A 4 10.41 -21.59 -1.33
N LEU A 5 11.14 -20.68 -0.66
CA LEU A 5 11.64 -19.45 -1.27
C LEU A 5 12.48 -19.69 -2.51
N ARG A 6 13.35 -20.71 -2.46
CA ARG A 6 14.20 -21.10 -3.59
C ARG A 6 13.42 -21.80 -4.70
N GLN A 7 12.48 -22.68 -4.33
CA GLN A 7 11.65 -23.40 -5.28
C GLN A 7 10.81 -22.47 -6.15
N TYR A 8 10.27 -21.39 -5.57
CA TYR A 8 9.43 -20.43 -6.26
C TYR A 8 10.18 -19.15 -6.69
N ASN A 9 11.50 -19.09 -6.51
CA ASN A 9 12.35 -17.94 -6.85
C ASN A 9 11.83 -16.61 -6.27
N LEU A 10 11.31 -16.65 -5.04
CA LEU A 10 10.75 -15.46 -4.40
C LEU A 10 11.85 -14.45 -4.05
N PRO A 11 11.72 -13.19 -4.48
CA PRO A 11 12.75 -12.17 -4.30
C PRO A 11 12.73 -11.62 -2.84
N LEU A 12 13.68 -12.06 -2.02
CA LEU A 12 13.78 -11.66 -0.61
C LEU A 12 14.21 -10.20 -0.41
N HIS A 13 14.97 -9.65 -1.34
CA HIS A 13 15.55 -8.31 -1.20
C HIS A 13 15.15 -7.45 -2.38
N PHE A 14 15.00 -6.15 -2.11
CA PHE A 14 14.84 -5.16 -3.15
C PHE A 14 16.18 -4.76 -3.75
N PRO A 15 16.25 -4.46 -5.05
CA PRO A 15 17.40 -3.83 -5.66
C PRO A 15 17.74 -2.49 -5.00
N LYS A 16 19.02 -2.09 -5.08
CA LYS A 16 19.50 -0.89 -4.40
C LYS A 16 18.86 0.41 -4.94
N ASP A 17 18.64 0.50 -6.22
CA ASP A 17 17.98 1.62 -6.91
C ASP A 17 16.54 1.78 -6.44
N VAL A 18 15.78 0.67 -6.30
CA VAL A 18 14.42 0.64 -5.77
C VAL A 18 14.38 1.18 -4.33
N LEU A 19 15.32 0.75 -3.47
CA LEU A 19 15.40 1.23 -2.10
C LEU A 19 15.80 2.71 -2.01
N LEU A 20 16.64 3.19 -2.91
CA LEU A 20 17.01 4.61 -2.99
C LEU A 20 15.81 5.46 -3.42
N GLU A 21 15.05 5.00 -4.40
CA GLU A 21 13.85 5.68 -4.86
C GLU A 21 12.77 5.74 -3.77
N ALA A 22 12.50 4.63 -3.07
CA ALA A 22 11.57 4.60 -1.95
C ALA A 22 11.99 5.56 -0.82
N ARG A 23 13.28 5.63 -0.49
CA ARG A 23 13.80 6.57 0.52
C ARG A 23 13.65 8.03 0.11
N ALA A 24 13.77 8.33 -1.18
CA ALA A 24 13.62 9.69 -1.69
C ALA A 24 12.16 10.19 -1.59
N ILE A 25 11.19 9.30 -1.66
CA ILE A 25 9.77 9.60 -1.45
C ILE A 25 9.50 9.95 0.02
N GLY A 26 10.15 9.27 0.96
CA GLY A 26 9.96 9.46 2.40
C GLY A 26 8.90 8.54 2.99
N THR A 27 8.42 8.87 4.19
CA THR A 27 7.46 8.05 4.98
C THR A 27 6.27 8.86 5.49
N THR A 28 6.11 10.10 5.06
CA THR A 28 5.03 10.99 5.51
C THR A 28 4.45 11.77 4.35
N VAL A 29 3.13 11.89 4.32
CA VAL A 29 2.42 12.73 3.34
C VAL A 29 2.81 14.19 3.54
N GLN A 30 3.25 14.86 2.47
CA GLN A 30 3.66 16.26 2.53
C GLN A 30 2.45 17.19 2.38
N PRO A 31 2.45 18.39 3.00
CA PRO A 31 1.33 19.32 2.88
C PRO A 31 0.91 19.66 1.45
N GLY A 32 1.84 19.80 0.53
CA GLY A 32 1.56 20.08 -0.89
C GLY A 32 0.87 18.93 -1.64
N GLU A 33 0.91 17.70 -1.10
CA GLU A 33 0.24 16.54 -1.69
C GLU A 33 -1.28 16.55 -1.39
N LEU A 34 -1.73 17.43 -0.49
CA LEU A 34 -3.16 17.60 -0.15
C LEU A 34 -3.90 18.49 -1.16
N ASP A 35 -3.17 19.25 -1.97
CA ASP A 35 -3.76 20.17 -2.93
C ASP A 35 -4.59 19.41 -3.97
N GLY A 36 -5.82 19.88 -4.18
CA GLY A 36 -6.78 19.26 -5.10
C GLY A 36 -7.43 17.96 -4.60
N ARG A 37 -7.11 17.50 -3.40
CA ARG A 37 -7.72 16.32 -2.77
C ARG A 37 -8.95 16.69 -1.94
N VAL A 38 -9.88 15.75 -1.82
CA VAL A 38 -11.04 15.89 -0.94
C VAL A 38 -10.68 15.43 0.47
N ASP A 39 -10.94 16.30 1.47
CA ASP A 39 -10.69 15.96 2.88
C ASP A 39 -11.80 15.05 3.43
N CYS A 40 -11.50 13.78 3.57
CA CYS A 40 -12.38 12.77 4.15
C CYS A 40 -12.11 12.45 5.63
N ARG A 41 -11.21 13.19 6.32
CA ARG A 41 -10.78 12.89 7.71
C ARG A 41 -11.90 12.98 8.75
N ARG A 42 -13.04 13.60 8.41
CA ARG A 42 -14.24 13.63 9.28
C ARG A 42 -15.18 12.45 9.10
N GLN A 43 -14.95 11.61 8.11
CA GLN A 43 -15.73 10.40 7.92
C GLN A 43 -15.34 9.35 8.97
N GLN A 44 -16.28 8.54 9.39
CA GLN A 44 -16.02 7.37 10.23
C GLN A 44 -15.51 6.24 9.35
N VAL A 45 -14.22 6.27 9.08
CA VAL A 45 -13.54 5.29 8.24
C VAL A 45 -12.99 4.18 9.11
N VAL A 46 -13.15 2.93 8.68
CA VAL A 46 -12.61 1.74 9.34
C VAL A 46 -11.89 0.85 8.33
N THR A 47 -10.86 0.17 8.79
CA THR A 47 -10.24 -0.97 8.09
C THR A 47 -10.68 -2.27 8.75
N ILE A 48 -10.71 -3.37 8.01
CA ILE A 48 -11.11 -4.70 8.50
C ILE A 48 -10.01 -5.68 8.14
N ASP A 49 -8.96 -5.65 8.92
CA ASP A 49 -7.72 -6.42 8.70
C ASP A 49 -7.40 -7.29 9.91
N PRO A 50 -6.52 -8.29 9.79
CA PRO A 50 -5.97 -9.00 10.93
C PRO A 50 -5.26 -8.06 11.92
N ASP A 51 -5.25 -8.41 13.21
CA ASP A 51 -4.66 -7.58 14.27
C ASP A 51 -3.17 -7.23 14.08
N ASP A 52 -2.45 -8.04 13.31
CA ASP A 52 -1.03 -7.87 13.00
C ASP A 52 -0.76 -7.28 11.62
N ALA A 53 -1.80 -6.90 10.88
CA ALA A 53 -1.66 -6.23 9.59
C ALA A 53 -0.95 -4.86 9.75
N LYS A 54 -0.13 -4.52 8.76
CA LYS A 54 0.61 -3.25 8.71
C LYS A 54 0.41 -2.51 7.39
N ASP A 55 -0.09 -3.20 6.38
CA ASP A 55 -0.36 -2.75 5.04
C ASP A 55 -1.88 -2.60 4.85
N PHE A 56 -2.41 -1.43 5.17
CA PHE A 56 -3.85 -1.13 5.06
C PHE A 56 -4.16 -0.59 3.66
N ASP A 57 -4.38 -1.50 2.71
CA ASP A 57 -4.63 -1.13 1.31
C ASP A 57 -6.00 -0.53 1.09
N ASP A 58 -7.00 -0.89 1.90
CA ASP A 58 -8.36 -0.42 1.75
C ASP A 58 -9.04 -0.09 3.08
N ALA A 59 -9.97 0.85 3.00
CA ALA A 59 -10.81 1.25 4.13
C ALA A 59 -12.21 1.57 3.65
N ILE A 60 -13.19 1.45 4.53
CA ILE A 60 -14.58 1.71 4.21
C ILE A 60 -15.21 2.73 5.15
N CYS A 61 -16.19 3.47 4.64
CA CYS A 61 -17.10 4.27 5.42
C CYS A 61 -18.53 4.02 4.94
N LEU A 62 -19.45 3.79 5.87
CA LEU A 62 -20.84 3.55 5.57
C LEU A 62 -21.71 4.64 6.20
N GLN A 63 -22.53 5.28 5.40
CA GLN A 63 -23.43 6.34 5.84
C GLN A 63 -24.86 6.07 5.40
N ARG A 64 -25.81 6.30 6.32
CA ARG A 64 -27.22 6.32 5.94
C ARG A 64 -27.60 7.71 5.43
N VAL A 65 -28.14 7.77 4.22
CA VAL A 65 -28.59 9.03 3.63
C VAL A 65 -30.04 9.33 3.97
N PRO A 66 -30.52 10.59 3.86
CA PRO A 66 -31.89 10.98 4.25
C PRO A 66 -33.01 10.19 3.54
N SER A 67 -32.77 9.66 2.34
CA SER A 67 -33.71 8.77 1.63
C SER A 67 -33.90 7.41 2.29
N GLY A 68 -33.08 7.06 3.31
CA GLY A 68 -33.09 5.76 3.97
C GLY A 68 -32.14 4.74 3.35
N GLU A 69 -31.54 5.06 2.23
CA GLU A 69 -30.53 4.24 1.55
C GLU A 69 -29.18 4.32 2.25
N TRP A 70 -28.30 3.37 1.92
CA TRP A 70 -26.92 3.35 2.40
C TRP A 70 -25.97 3.83 1.30
N LYS A 71 -25.04 4.70 1.65
CA LYS A 71 -23.91 5.11 0.82
C LYS A 71 -22.64 4.47 1.37
N LEU A 72 -22.02 3.63 0.55
CA LEU A 72 -20.72 3.02 0.83
C LEU A 72 -19.62 3.84 0.15
N TRP A 73 -18.59 4.17 0.92
CA TRP A 73 -17.34 4.73 0.44
C TRP A 73 -16.28 3.68 0.58
N VAL A 74 -15.52 3.46 -0.47
CA VAL A 74 -14.35 2.58 -0.46
C VAL A 74 -13.15 3.46 -0.75
N HIS A 75 -12.25 3.53 0.20
CA HIS A 75 -11.00 4.26 0.09
C HIS A 75 -9.90 3.26 -0.21
N ILE A 76 -9.13 3.50 -1.25
CA ILE A 76 -8.00 2.66 -1.66
C ILE A 76 -6.73 3.48 -1.54
N ALA A 77 -5.65 2.86 -1.05
CA ALA A 77 -4.33 3.48 -0.97
C ALA A 77 -3.90 4.04 -2.33
N ASP A 78 -3.51 5.31 -2.39
CA ASP A 78 -3.15 5.99 -3.65
C ASP A 78 -1.70 5.68 -4.06
N VAL A 79 -1.43 4.39 -4.27
CA VAL A 79 -0.09 3.87 -4.63
C VAL A 79 0.46 4.56 -5.88
N SER A 80 -0.39 4.86 -6.85
CA SER A 80 0.01 5.51 -8.12
C SER A 80 0.48 6.96 -7.95
N HIS A 81 0.17 7.58 -6.82
CA HIS A 81 0.72 8.89 -6.46
C HIS A 81 2.23 8.81 -6.24
N TYR A 82 2.71 7.75 -5.62
CA TYR A 82 4.13 7.55 -5.29
C TYR A 82 4.87 6.70 -6.32
N VAL A 83 4.27 5.61 -6.78
CA VAL A 83 4.88 4.69 -7.74
C VAL A 83 4.54 5.13 -9.17
N LYS A 84 5.43 5.88 -9.79
CA LYS A 84 5.21 6.41 -11.14
C LYS A 84 5.59 5.38 -12.21
N PRO A 85 4.85 5.30 -13.32
CA PRO A 85 5.19 4.41 -14.44
C PRO A 85 6.62 4.62 -14.95
N GLY A 86 7.34 3.52 -15.19
CA GLY A 86 8.70 3.53 -15.75
C GLY A 86 9.80 3.77 -14.73
N THR A 87 9.48 3.93 -13.45
CA THR A 87 10.47 4.06 -12.37
C THR A 87 11.04 2.69 -11.95
N ALA A 88 12.09 2.67 -11.14
CA ALA A 88 12.65 1.43 -10.60
C ALA A 88 11.63 0.72 -9.69
N LEU A 89 10.86 1.49 -8.89
CA LEU A 89 9.76 0.98 -8.07
C LEU A 89 8.68 0.31 -8.92
N ASP A 90 8.20 0.96 -9.99
CA ASP A 90 7.18 0.40 -10.90
C ASP A 90 7.67 -0.90 -11.54
N SER A 91 8.90 -0.88 -12.06
CA SER A 91 9.50 -2.07 -12.72
C SER A 91 9.62 -3.25 -11.76
N GLU A 92 10.07 -3.00 -10.53
CA GLU A 92 10.20 -4.04 -9.51
C GLU A 92 8.84 -4.54 -9.02
N ALA A 93 7.87 -3.64 -8.80
CA ALA A 93 6.51 -4.01 -8.42
C ALA A 93 5.86 -4.90 -9.48
N ARG A 94 5.99 -4.55 -10.75
CA ARG A 94 5.51 -5.39 -11.87
C ARG A 94 6.19 -6.76 -11.90
N ARG A 95 7.50 -6.82 -11.63
CA ARG A 95 8.26 -8.07 -11.59
C ARG A 95 7.79 -8.97 -10.45
N ARG A 96 7.45 -8.41 -9.28
CA ARG A 96 6.93 -9.15 -8.13
C ARG A 96 5.48 -9.56 -8.33
N GLY A 97 4.65 -8.67 -8.89
CA GLY A 97 3.25 -8.90 -9.22
C GLY A 97 2.28 -8.78 -8.03
N ASN A 98 2.70 -9.20 -6.84
CA ASN A 98 1.95 -9.13 -5.59
C ASN A 98 2.87 -9.20 -4.37
N SER A 99 2.31 -8.96 -3.18
CA SER A 99 2.93 -9.38 -1.92
C SER A 99 2.65 -10.86 -1.66
N THR A 100 3.64 -11.58 -1.13
CA THR A 100 3.51 -13.00 -0.81
C THR A 100 3.57 -13.17 0.70
N TYR A 101 2.48 -13.65 1.29
CA TYR A 101 2.34 -13.86 2.72
C TYR A 101 2.70 -15.31 3.07
N LEU A 102 3.74 -15.50 3.87
CA LEU A 102 4.18 -16.78 4.38
C LEU A 102 3.91 -16.86 5.89
N VAL A 103 3.99 -18.04 6.46
CA VAL A 103 3.68 -18.27 7.88
C VAL A 103 4.54 -17.42 8.83
N ASP A 104 5.80 -17.15 8.46
CA ASP A 104 6.79 -16.47 9.30
C ASP A 104 7.21 -15.09 8.78
N ARG A 105 6.78 -14.71 7.59
CA ARG A 105 7.19 -13.44 6.97
C ARG A 105 6.33 -13.05 5.78
N VAL A 106 6.39 -11.78 5.42
CA VAL A 106 5.85 -11.25 4.17
C VAL A 106 7.02 -10.94 3.22
N ILE A 107 6.82 -11.23 1.93
CA ILE A 107 7.67 -10.75 0.83
C ILE A 107 6.86 -9.68 0.11
N PRO A 108 7.02 -8.41 0.43
CA PRO A 108 6.13 -7.35 -0.05
C PRO A 108 6.40 -7.03 -1.53
N MET A 109 5.36 -6.57 -2.22
CA MET A 109 5.46 -6.07 -3.59
C MET A 109 6.22 -4.74 -3.65
N LEU A 110 6.02 -3.89 -2.65
CA LEU A 110 6.68 -2.59 -2.48
C LEU A 110 7.56 -2.58 -1.23
N PRO A 111 8.60 -1.72 -1.15
CA PRO A 111 9.34 -1.50 0.09
C PRO A 111 8.42 -1.07 1.23
N GLU A 112 8.69 -1.54 2.46
CA GLU A 112 7.86 -1.30 3.65
C GLU A 112 7.60 0.20 3.94
N ALA A 113 8.54 1.07 3.59
CA ALA A 113 8.35 2.52 3.69
C ALA A 113 7.15 3.04 2.88
N LEU A 114 6.77 2.34 1.82
CA LEU A 114 5.58 2.66 1.01
C LEU A 114 4.38 1.84 1.49
N SER A 115 4.51 0.52 1.62
CA SER A 115 3.38 -0.35 1.92
C SER A 115 2.84 -0.21 3.35
N ASN A 116 3.67 0.21 4.32
CA ASN A 116 3.28 0.27 5.73
C ASN A 116 3.11 1.70 6.26
N GLU A 117 3.63 2.72 5.55
CA GLU A 117 3.70 4.09 6.08
C GLU A 117 2.95 5.12 5.20
N LEU A 118 3.07 5.01 3.87
CA LEU A 118 2.53 6.01 2.94
C LEU A 118 1.26 5.55 2.21
N CYS A 119 1.16 4.28 1.94
CA CYS A 119 0.03 3.73 1.18
C CYS A 119 -0.97 3.05 2.08
#